data_93ba7b6f0fbff801ec7042d72c50ef36
#
_entry.id   93ba7b6f0fbff801ec7042d72c50ef36
#
_cell.length_a   1.000
_cell.length_b   1.000
_cell.length_c   1.000
_cell.angle_alpha   90.00
_cell.angle_beta   90.00
_cell.angle_gamma   90.00
#
_symmetry.space_group_name_H-M   'P 1'
#
loop_
_entity.id
_entity.type
_entity.pdbx_description
1 polymer ?
#
loop_
_entity_poly.entity_id
_entity_poly.type
_entity_poly.pdbx_seq_one_letter_code
_entity_poly.pdbx_strand_id
1 'polypeptide(L)'
;MKIIRLQIPGVLLKAAGFAELFNELKWVKILKAFRYEQNQFFSLQQIKFKPESMKNLSKEIKSKFNPETIEILDIKGDEITCIMFQHNPSGFFPIIDSPGPWAFLFPIHASRDFILLNIISREDYIPNLYETLSKYTDSYKIVAVRDLKNINQILNQKYLPSPNFSKRQNEIASYAAKNGYFKSPKEISANKISKHFQISISAVNNHIRKAENKAMEYFFGTS
;
A
#
# COMPACT_ATOMS: atom_id res chain seq x y z
N MET A 1 1.70 3.88 -21.54
CA MET A 1 1.75 4.17 -20.09
C MET A 1 2.57 3.11 -19.41
N LYS A 2 3.47 3.49 -18.52
CA LYS A 2 4.28 2.58 -17.70
C LYS A 2 3.93 2.74 -16.22
N ILE A 3 4.02 1.66 -15.47
CA ILE A 3 4.02 1.66 -14.01
C ILE A 3 5.45 1.42 -13.56
N ILE A 4 6.00 2.36 -12.81
CA ILE A 4 7.37 2.35 -12.32
C ILE A 4 7.32 2.18 -10.82
N ARG A 5 8.02 1.18 -10.30
CA ARG A 5 8.22 0.98 -8.87
C ARG A 5 9.61 1.43 -8.48
N LEU A 6 9.67 2.42 -7.61
CA LEU A 6 10.91 3.01 -7.12
C LEU A 6 11.08 2.75 -5.64
N GLN A 7 12.31 2.51 -5.23
CA GLN A 7 12.74 2.50 -3.84
C GLN A 7 13.79 3.61 -3.66
N ILE A 8 13.50 4.54 -2.76
CA ILE A 8 14.39 5.65 -2.40
C ILE A 8 14.93 5.34 -1.01
N PRO A 9 16.27 5.26 -0.81
CA PRO A 9 16.86 5.11 0.50
C PRO A 9 16.52 6.30 1.40
N GLY A 10 15.98 6.05 2.60
CA GLY A 10 15.53 7.11 3.51
C GLY A 10 16.65 8.07 3.93
N VAL A 11 17.85 7.53 4.12
CA VAL A 11 19.04 8.32 4.52
C VAL A 11 19.52 9.30 3.46
N LEU A 12 19.12 9.11 2.20
CA LEU A 12 19.51 9.97 1.07
C LEU A 12 18.44 11.01 0.71
N LEU A 13 17.32 11.04 1.45
CA LEU A 13 16.30 12.05 1.24
C LEU A 13 16.77 13.41 1.76
N LYS A 14 16.72 14.40 0.89
CA LYS A 14 17.03 15.81 1.22
C LYS A 14 15.89 16.52 1.95
N ALA A 15 14.73 15.86 2.06
CA ALA A 15 13.57 16.42 2.74
C ALA A 15 13.83 16.59 4.23
N ALA A 16 13.68 17.83 4.72
CA ALA A 16 13.85 18.15 6.13
C ALA A 16 12.90 17.36 7.01
N GLY A 17 13.39 16.83 8.13
CA GLY A 17 12.60 16.12 9.12
C GLY A 17 12.27 14.66 8.78
N PHE A 18 12.73 14.12 7.64
CA PHE A 18 12.41 12.73 7.27
C PHE A 18 12.97 11.71 8.29
N ALA A 19 14.22 11.87 8.71
CA ALA A 19 14.84 10.95 9.66
C ALA A 19 14.18 11.05 11.05
N GLU A 20 13.88 12.26 11.48
CA GLU A 20 13.25 12.56 12.77
C GLU A 20 11.83 12.01 12.88
N LEU A 21 11.10 11.95 11.75
CA LEU A 21 9.77 11.34 11.69
C LEU A 21 9.80 9.89 12.20
N PHE A 22 10.85 9.14 11.86
CA PHE A 22 11.00 7.73 12.21
C PHE A 22 11.74 7.47 13.54
N ASN A 23 11.96 8.48 14.38
CA ASN A 23 12.44 8.25 15.73
C ASN A 23 11.42 7.47 16.56
N GLU A 24 10.13 7.78 16.39
CA GLU A 24 9.01 7.19 17.14
C GLU A 24 8.19 6.21 16.28
N LEU A 25 8.36 6.23 14.96
CA LEU A 25 7.60 5.41 14.04
C LEU A 25 8.45 4.27 13.50
N LYS A 26 7.81 3.14 13.20
CA LYS A 26 8.40 2.04 12.41
C LYS A 26 8.20 2.28 10.92
N TRP A 27 6.98 2.66 10.55
CA TRP A 27 6.62 3.00 9.17
C TRP A 27 5.32 3.80 9.09
N VAL A 28 5.14 4.46 7.95
CA VAL A 28 3.90 5.12 7.53
C VAL A 28 3.50 4.58 6.17
N LYS A 29 2.23 4.28 5.97
CA LYS A 29 1.64 4.01 4.67
C LYS A 29 0.57 5.04 4.37
N ILE A 30 0.74 5.79 3.30
CA ILE A 30 -0.34 6.61 2.76
C ILE A 30 -1.17 5.71 1.87
N LEU A 31 -2.34 5.30 2.33
CA LEU A 31 -3.23 4.39 1.61
C LEU A 31 -3.94 5.08 0.46
N LYS A 32 -4.30 6.36 0.67
CA LYS A 32 -4.96 7.21 -0.32
C LYS A 32 -4.69 8.67 0.02
N ALA A 33 -4.44 9.50 -0.98
CA ALA A 33 -4.54 10.94 -0.88
C ALA A 33 -5.85 11.37 -1.54
N PHE A 34 -6.65 12.12 -0.81
CA PHE A 34 -7.88 12.75 -1.31
C PHE A 34 -7.56 14.12 -1.91
N ARG A 35 -6.57 14.82 -1.31
CA ARG A 35 -5.97 16.05 -1.80
C ARG A 35 -4.49 16.02 -1.47
N TYR A 36 -3.65 16.42 -2.41
CA TYR A 36 -2.22 16.67 -2.19
C TYR A 36 -1.83 17.88 -3.06
N GLU A 37 -1.59 18.96 -2.39
CA GLU A 37 -1.19 20.24 -2.95
C GLU A 37 -0.02 20.77 -2.11
N GLN A 38 0.70 21.74 -2.62
CA GLN A 38 1.92 22.26 -1.98
C GLN A 38 1.74 22.57 -0.48
N ASN A 39 0.56 23.07 -0.10
CA ASN A 39 0.27 23.50 1.26
C ASN A 39 -0.82 22.66 1.95
N GLN A 40 -1.38 21.64 1.29
CA GLN A 40 -2.49 20.87 1.84
C GLN A 40 -2.37 19.39 1.51
N PHE A 41 -2.47 18.58 2.53
CA PHE A 41 -2.45 17.13 2.38
C PHE A 41 -3.58 16.47 3.17
N PHE A 42 -4.58 15.96 2.43
CA PHE A 42 -5.71 15.23 3.01
C PHE A 42 -5.63 13.77 2.60
N SER A 43 -5.51 12.87 3.57
CA SER A 43 -5.15 11.48 3.28
C SER A 43 -5.69 10.48 4.29
N LEU A 44 -5.84 9.23 3.83
CA LEU A 44 -6.01 8.04 4.66
C LEU A 44 -4.65 7.40 4.86
N GLN A 45 -4.25 7.21 6.11
CA GLN A 45 -2.93 6.68 6.47
C GLN A 45 -3.04 5.50 7.45
N GLN A 46 -2.07 4.60 7.35
CA GLN A 46 -1.73 3.65 8.40
C GLN A 46 -0.35 4.02 8.96
N ILE A 47 -0.24 4.07 10.27
CA ILE A 47 0.97 4.47 10.97
C ILE A 47 1.28 3.41 12.01
N LYS A 48 2.50 2.87 11.96
CA LYS A 48 2.99 1.93 12.96
C LYS A 48 4.01 2.61 13.84
N PHE A 49 3.68 2.71 15.12
CA PHE A 49 4.53 3.29 16.15
C PHE A 49 5.52 2.26 16.70
N LYS A 50 6.54 2.74 17.38
CA LYS A 50 7.31 1.91 18.31
C LYS A 50 6.47 1.69 19.57
N PRO A 51 6.57 0.54 20.25
CA PRO A 51 5.71 0.23 21.39
C PRO A 51 5.75 1.26 22.51
N GLU A 52 6.92 1.82 22.77
CA GLU A 52 7.12 2.88 23.77
C GLU A 52 6.39 4.18 23.46
N SER A 53 6.22 4.50 22.19
CA SER A 53 5.59 5.75 21.72
C SER A 53 4.05 5.71 21.81
N MET A 54 3.46 4.52 21.90
CA MET A 54 2.01 4.35 22.04
C MET A 54 1.43 4.93 23.33
N LYS A 55 2.26 5.03 24.40
CA LYS A 55 1.83 5.60 25.68
C LYS A 55 1.40 7.08 25.58
N ASN A 56 1.95 7.81 24.59
CA ASN A 56 1.70 9.22 24.37
C ASN A 56 1.21 9.50 22.94
N LEU A 57 0.37 8.62 22.40
CA LEU A 57 -0.05 8.62 20.98
C LEU A 57 -0.47 10.01 20.48
N SER A 58 -1.36 10.71 21.20
CA SER A 58 -1.83 12.05 20.80
C SER A 58 -0.71 13.07 20.72
N LYS A 59 0.26 13.02 21.64
CA LYS A 59 1.43 13.90 21.62
C LYS A 59 2.34 13.59 20.43
N GLU A 60 2.61 12.30 20.18
CA GLU A 60 3.46 11.87 19.08
C GLU A 60 2.86 12.23 17.72
N ILE A 61 1.55 12.03 17.54
CA ILE A 61 0.87 12.44 16.31
C ILE A 61 1.00 13.95 16.11
N LYS A 62 0.70 14.76 17.14
CA LYS A 62 0.81 16.23 17.03
C LYS A 62 2.23 16.67 16.71
N SER A 63 3.23 16.11 17.40
CA SER A 63 4.63 16.52 17.22
C SER A 63 5.21 16.13 15.85
N LYS A 64 4.79 14.98 15.28
CA LYS A 64 5.38 14.45 14.05
C LYS A 64 4.62 14.87 12.78
N PHE A 65 3.31 14.96 12.88
CA PHE A 65 2.46 15.21 11.71
C PHE A 65 1.83 16.58 11.71
N ASN A 66 1.77 17.24 12.87
CA ASN A 66 1.13 18.55 13.06
C ASN A 66 -0.20 18.68 12.29
N PRO A 67 -1.14 17.72 12.48
CA PRO A 67 -2.39 17.73 11.73
C PRO A 67 -3.27 18.90 12.20
N GLU A 68 -3.96 19.52 11.27
CA GLU A 68 -5.06 20.42 11.58
C GLU A 68 -6.24 19.61 12.15
N THR A 69 -6.58 18.52 11.46
CA THR A 69 -7.57 17.56 11.92
C THR A 69 -7.07 16.14 11.76
N ILE A 70 -7.45 15.28 12.70
CA ILE A 70 -7.21 13.85 12.63
C ILE A 70 -8.43 13.09 13.18
N GLU A 71 -8.83 12.07 12.44
CA GLU A 71 -9.83 11.09 12.88
C GLU A 71 -9.20 9.70 12.87
N ILE A 72 -9.13 9.08 14.04
CA ILE A 72 -8.62 7.71 14.19
C ILE A 72 -9.77 6.76 13.92
N LEU A 73 -9.65 5.95 12.86
CA LEU A 73 -10.67 5.00 12.43
C LEU A 73 -10.49 3.63 13.09
N ASP A 74 -9.25 3.23 13.37
CA ASP A 74 -8.94 1.90 13.90
C ASP A 74 -7.59 1.92 14.65
N ILE A 75 -7.49 1.12 15.72
CA ILE A 75 -6.26 0.90 16.49
C ILE A 75 -6.07 -0.60 16.67
N LYS A 76 -4.95 -1.12 16.15
CA LYS A 76 -4.57 -2.54 16.30
C LYS A 76 -3.15 -2.65 16.86
N GLY A 77 -3.04 -2.85 18.18
CA GLY A 77 -1.77 -2.91 18.87
C GLY A 77 -1.00 -1.60 18.74
N ASP A 78 0.15 -1.63 18.06
CA ASP A 78 1.02 -0.47 17.78
C ASP A 78 0.75 0.21 16.42
N GLU A 79 -0.35 -0.15 15.76
CA GLU A 79 -0.76 0.36 14.45
C GLU A 79 -2.08 1.13 14.54
N ILE A 80 -2.13 2.31 13.95
CA ILE A 80 -3.35 3.09 13.78
C ILE A 80 -3.69 3.27 12.32
N THR A 81 -4.99 3.33 12.03
CA THR A 81 -5.52 3.80 10.74
C THR A 81 -6.28 5.10 11.00
N CYS A 82 -5.94 6.16 10.27
CA CYS A 82 -6.53 7.46 10.48
C CYS A 82 -6.74 8.23 9.17
N ILE A 83 -7.71 9.13 9.18
CA ILE A 83 -7.83 10.21 8.20
C ILE A 83 -7.19 11.45 8.80
N MET A 84 -6.34 12.13 8.03
CA MET A 84 -5.56 13.26 8.51
C MET A 84 -5.57 14.38 7.47
N PHE A 85 -5.80 15.61 7.95
CA PHE A 85 -5.62 16.83 7.17
C PHE A 85 -4.48 17.64 7.74
N GLN A 86 -3.52 18.01 6.88
CA GLN A 86 -2.30 18.71 7.25
C GLN A 86 -2.14 19.94 6.38
N HIS A 87 -1.79 21.08 7.01
CA HIS A 87 -1.26 22.24 6.32
C HIS A 87 0.26 22.21 6.33
N ASN A 88 0.86 22.66 5.24
CA ASN A 88 2.31 22.72 5.08
C ASN A 88 3.00 21.43 5.53
N PRO A 89 2.62 20.25 4.98
CA PRO A 89 3.19 18.99 5.37
C PRO A 89 4.71 19.01 5.16
N SER A 90 5.44 18.49 6.13
CA SER A 90 6.89 18.35 6.09
C SER A 90 7.34 17.00 5.55
N GLY A 91 8.64 16.80 5.43
CA GLY A 91 9.22 15.53 5.04
C GLY A 91 9.20 15.31 3.53
N PHE A 92 8.69 14.16 3.07
CA PHE A 92 8.72 13.81 1.65
C PHE A 92 7.49 14.26 0.84
N PHE A 93 6.53 14.96 1.45
CA PHE A 93 5.32 15.43 0.78
C PHE A 93 5.59 16.33 -0.44
N PRO A 94 6.61 17.20 -0.46
CA PRO A 94 6.96 17.96 -1.65
C PRO A 94 7.24 17.09 -2.88
N ILE A 95 7.71 15.84 -2.70
CA ILE A 95 7.93 14.89 -3.79
C ILE A 95 6.59 14.44 -4.39
N ILE A 96 5.56 14.29 -3.54
CA ILE A 96 4.22 13.87 -3.98
C ILE A 96 3.55 14.99 -4.79
N ASP A 97 3.79 16.23 -4.42
CA ASP A 97 3.21 17.41 -5.06
C ASP A 97 4.02 17.90 -6.29
N SER A 98 5.09 17.21 -6.65
CA SER A 98 5.92 17.63 -7.79
C SER A 98 5.12 17.64 -9.09
N PRO A 99 5.03 18.78 -9.80
CA PRO A 99 4.29 18.86 -11.03
C PRO A 99 4.95 18.05 -12.14
N GLY A 100 4.15 17.30 -12.86
CA GLY A 100 4.61 16.52 -14.00
C GLY A 100 3.50 15.65 -14.59
N PRO A 101 3.72 15.10 -15.79
CA PRO A 101 2.76 14.23 -16.44
C PRO A 101 2.84 12.79 -15.92
N TRP A 102 2.96 12.65 -14.63
CA TRP A 102 2.92 11.41 -13.89
C TRP A 102 1.98 11.53 -12.70
N ALA A 103 1.55 10.39 -12.17
CA ALA A 103 0.76 10.32 -10.96
C ALA A 103 1.30 9.24 -10.03
N PHE A 104 1.25 9.52 -8.74
CA PHE A 104 1.57 8.51 -7.72
C PHE A 104 0.41 7.53 -7.59
N LEU A 105 0.78 6.25 -7.52
CA LEU A 105 -0.16 5.18 -7.22
C LEU A 105 0.01 4.78 -5.76
N PHE A 106 -1.06 4.90 -5.00
CA PHE A 106 -1.06 4.54 -3.59
C PHE A 106 -1.20 3.02 -3.37
N PRO A 107 -0.68 2.52 -2.21
CA PRO A 107 -0.04 3.25 -1.14
C PRO A 107 1.38 3.63 -1.48
N ILE A 108 1.79 4.66 -0.79
CA ILE A 108 3.20 4.98 -0.60
C ILE A 108 3.60 4.41 0.76
N HIS A 109 4.66 3.63 0.79
CA HIS A 109 5.21 3.11 2.04
C HIS A 109 6.50 3.85 2.37
N ALA A 110 6.57 4.40 3.57
CA ALA A 110 7.74 5.09 4.08
C ALA A 110 8.20 4.45 5.40
N SER A 111 9.49 4.27 5.53
CA SER A 111 10.18 3.84 6.75
C SER A 111 11.50 4.63 6.87
N ARG A 112 12.20 4.45 7.98
CA ARG A 112 13.53 5.07 8.16
C ARG A 112 14.51 4.68 7.04
N ASP A 113 14.42 3.44 6.56
CA ASP A 113 15.40 2.89 5.62
C ASP A 113 15.08 3.21 4.17
N PHE A 114 13.79 3.31 3.83
CA PHE A 114 13.38 3.56 2.44
C PHE A 114 11.96 4.13 2.32
N ILE A 115 11.73 4.77 1.18
CA ILE A 115 10.38 5.03 0.65
C ILE A 115 10.17 4.14 -0.57
N LEU A 116 9.02 3.48 -0.64
CA LEU A 116 8.58 2.70 -1.79
C LEU A 116 7.42 3.42 -2.48
N LEU A 117 7.67 3.82 -3.73
CA LEU A 117 6.72 4.55 -4.58
C LEU A 117 6.31 3.71 -5.77
N ASN A 118 5.05 3.81 -6.16
CA ASN A 118 4.59 3.38 -7.48
C ASN A 118 4.11 4.60 -8.25
N ILE A 119 4.59 4.77 -9.46
CA ILE A 119 4.31 5.94 -10.31
C ILE A 119 3.77 5.43 -11.64
N ILE A 120 2.71 6.05 -12.13
CA ILE A 120 2.24 5.89 -13.50
C ILE A 120 2.71 7.07 -14.32
N SER A 121 3.31 6.81 -15.49
CA SER A 121 3.78 7.84 -16.42
C SER A 121 3.68 7.39 -17.86
N ARG A 122 3.66 8.34 -18.78
CA ARG A 122 3.99 8.06 -20.17
C ARG A 122 5.49 7.78 -20.30
N GLU A 123 5.84 6.97 -21.28
CA GLU A 123 7.25 6.53 -21.46
C GLU A 123 8.18 7.69 -21.80
N ASP A 124 7.71 8.61 -22.63
CA ASP A 124 8.44 9.81 -23.06
C ASP A 124 8.72 10.82 -21.92
N TYR A 125 7.98 10.74 -20.80
CA TYR A 125 8.18 11.60 -19.64
C TYR A 125 9.02 10.97 -18.50
N ILE A 126 9.47 9.74 -18.65
CA ILE A 126 10.30 9.08 -17.64
C ILE A 126 11.61 9.83 -17.34
N PRO A 127 12.33 10.39 -18.34
CA PRO A 127 13.53 11.18 -18.07
C PRO A 127 13.25 12.38 -17.15
N ASN A 128 12.15 13.12 -17.38
CA ASN A 128 11.76 14.27 -16.55
C ASN A 128 11.40 13.85 -15.11
N LEU A 129 10.78 12.67 -14.95
CA LEU A 129 10.53 12.11 -13.63
C LEU A 129 11.84 11.88 -12.87
N TYR A 130 12.84 11.32 -13.52
CA TYR A 130 14.15 11.06 -12.90
C TYR A 130 14.89 12.36 -12.56
N GLU A 131 14.84 13.36 -13.44
CA GLU A 131 15.37 14.68 -13.16
C GLU A 131 14.67 15.31 -11.93
N THR A 132 13.35 15.19 -11.85
CA THR A 132 12.59 15.68 -10.69
C THR A 132 13.01 14.96 -9.42
N LEU A 133 13.12 13.64 -9.43
CA LEU A 133 13.55 12.86 -8.27
C LEU A 133 14.94 13.25 -7.78
N SER A 134 15.86 13.59 -8.67
CA SER A 134 17.22 13.98 -8.31
C SER A 134 17.30 15.27 -7.47
N LYS A 135 16.25 16.08 -7.46
CA LYS A 135 16.13 17.26 -6.59
C LYS A 135 15.92 16.89 -5.11
N TYR A 136 15.38 15.72 -4.85
CA TYR A 136 14.98 15.26 -3.52
C TYR A 136 15.87 14.16 -2.96
N THR A 137 16.57 13.44 -3.81
CA THR A 137 17.43 12.33 -3.40
C THR A 137 18.66 12.23 -4.28
N ASP A 138 19.78 11.77 -3.71
CA ASP A 138 21.01 11.52 -4.44
C ASP A 138 21.02 10.13 -5.10
N SER A 139 20.12 9.24 -4.70
CA SER A 139 20.04 7.88 -5.26
C SER A 139 18.63 7.30 -5.11
N TYR A 140 18.27 6.46 -6.06
CA TYR A 140 17.06 5.63 -6.02
C TYR A 140 17.31 4.32 -6.78
N LYS A 141 16.50 3.30 -6.47
CA LYS A 141 16.52 2.02 -7.16
C LYS A 141 15.22 1.81 -7.92
N ILE A 142 15.33 1.53 -9.21
CA ILE A 142 14.19 1.05 -10.01
C ILE A 142 13.98 -0.43 -9.66
N VAL A 143 12.89 -0.72 -8.97
CA VAL A 143 12.54 -2.09 -8.56
C VAL A 143 11.84 -2.84 -9.68
N ALA A 144 10.97 -2.15 -10.43
CA ALA A 144 10.25 -2.71 -11.56
C ALA A 144 9.74 -1.62 -12.50
N VAL A 145 9.69 -1.94 -13.80
CA VAL A 145 8.97 -1.17 -14.83
C VAL A 145 8.02 -2.13 -15.53
N ARG A 146 6.76 -1.79 -15.66
CA ARG A 146 5.73 -2.62 -16.28
C ARG A 146 4.83 -1.81 -17.18
N ASP A 147 4.38 -2.40 -18.29
CA ASP A 147 3.35 -1.79 -19.11
C ASP A 147 1.99 -1.79 -18.39
N LEU A 148 1.28 -0.68 -18.47
CA LEU A 148 -0.12 -0.62 -18.06
C LEU A 148 -0.97 -1.27 -19.17
N LYS A 149 -1.37 -2.53 -18.95
CA LYS A 149 -2.17 -3.31 -19.91
C LYS A 149 -3.68 -3.14 -19.71
N ASN A 150 -4.12 -2.94 -18.47
CA ASN A 150 -5.53 -2.74 -18.13
C ASN A 150 -5.69 -1.99 -16.81
N ILE A 151 -6.89 -1.44 -16.59
CA ILE A 151 -7.24 -0.66 -15.39
C ILE A 151 -7.08 -1.47 -14.09
N ASN A 152 -7.26 -2.79 -14.13
CA ASN A 152 -7.13 -3.64 -12.95
C ASN A 152 -5.71 -3.64 -12.35
N GLN A 153 -4.69 -3.31 -13.16
CA GLN A 153 -3.33 -3.13 -12.64
C GLN A 153 -3.21 -1.92 -11.71
N ILE A 154 -4.10 -0.93 -11.87
CA ILE A 154 -4.20 0.24 -10.99
C ILE A 154 -5.16 -0.05 -9.84
N LEU A 155 -6.34 -0.59 -10.13
CA LEU A 155 -7.39 -0.85 -9.16
C LEU A 155 -7.07 -2.04 -8.23
N ASN A 156 -6.43 -3.09 -8.77
CA ASN A 156 -6.01 -4.26 -8.00
C ASN A 156 -4.64 -4.10 -7.30
N GLN A 157 -4.10 -2.91 -7.26
CA GLN A 157 -3.10 -2.64 -6.24
C GLN A 157 -3.84 -2.79 -4.91
N LYS A 158 -3.52 -3.83 -4.16
CA LYS A 158 -4.09 -4.33 -2.89
C LYS A 158 -4.32 -3.25 -1.82
N TYR A 159 -5.28 -2.36 -2.05
CA TYR A 159 -5.58 -1.21 -1.17
C TYR A 159 -7.01 -1.13 -0.70
N LEU A 160 -7.85 -1.95 -1.28
CA LEU A 160 -8.99 -2.38 -0.50
C LEU A 160 -8.42 -3.37 0.51
N PRO A 161 -8.71 -3.22 1.79
CA PRO A 161 -8.44 -4.25 2.75
C PRO A 161 -8.91 -5.54 2.09
N SER A 162 -8.06 -6.53 2.00
CA SER A 162 -8.39 -7.83 1.42
C SER A 162 -8.39 -8.83 2.56
N PRO A 163 -9.22 -9.86 2.50
CA PRO A 163 -9.17 -10.93 3.48
C PRO A 163 -7.73 -11.41 3.65
N ASN A 164 -7.28 -11.60 4.88
CA ASN A 164 -5.90 -11.99 5.20
C ASN A 164 -5.62 -13.45 4.79
N PHE A 165 -5.56 -13.70 3.49
CA PHE A 165 -5.22 -15.01 2.95
C PHE A 165 -3.75 -15.34 3.16
N SER A 166 -3.45 -16.59 3.55
CA SER A 166 -2.09 -17.09 3.41
C SER A 166 -1.72 -17.17 1.92
N LYS A 167 -0.42 -17.16 1.60
CA LYS A 167 0.06 -17.30 0.21
C LYS A 167 -0.60 -18.48 -0.50
N ARG A 168 -0.64 -19.66 0.17
CA ARG A 168 -1.21 -20.88 -0.38
C ARG A 168 -2.74 -20.81 -0.55
N GLN A 169 -3.45 -20.18 0.39
CA GLN A 169 -4.89 -19.93 0.25
C GLN A 169 -5.18 -19.04 -0.96
N ASN A 170 -4.41 -17.98 -1.13
CA ASN A 170 -4.58 -17.06 -2.25
C ASN A 170 -4.32 -17.72 -3.60
N GLU A 171 -3.26 -18.53 -3.71
CA GLU A 171 -2.92 -19.26 -4.95
C GLU A 171 -4.06 -20.22 -5.36
N ILE A 172 -4.51 -21.04 -4.42
CA ILE A 172 -5.53 -22.07 -4.69
C ILE A 172 -6.90 -21.44 -4.97
N ALA A 173 -7.33 -20.48 -4.15
CA ALA A 173 -8.61 -19.80 -4.32
C ALA A 173 -8.65 -18.97 -5.61
N SER A 174 -7.57 -18.28 -5.96
CA SER A 174 -7.46 -17.52 -7.22
C SER A 174 -7.51 -18.43 -8.44
N TYR A 175 -6.84 -19.59 -8.40
CA TYR A 175 -6.90 -20.57 -9.47
C TYR A 175 -8.30 -21.16 -9.60
N ALA A 176 -8.93 -21.52 -8.48
CA ALA A 176 -10.29 -22.04 -8.44
C ALA A 176 -11.29 -21.02 -9.05
N ALA A 177 -11.20 -19.76 -8.65
CA ALA A 177 -12.07 -18.71 -9.16
C ALA A 177 -11.91 -18.46 -10.66
N LYS A 178 -10.66 -18.36 -11.15
CA LYS A 178 -10.35 -18.15 -12.57
C LYS A 178 -10.85 -19.28 -13.47
N ASN A 179 -10.87 -20.49 -12.94
CA ASN A 179 -11.29 -21.69 -13.69
C ASN A 179 -12.74 -22.10 -13.41
N GLY A 180 -13.56 -21.24 -12.80
CA GLY A 180 -14.99 -21.44 -12.66
C GLY A 180 -15.41 -22.46 -11.59
N TYR A 181 -14.59 -22.70 -10.56
CA TYR A 181 -14.94 -23.57 -9.44
C TYR A 181 -16.18 -23.09 -8.67
N PHE A 182 -16.37 -21.78 -8.57
CA PHE A 182 -17.48 -21.12 -7.86
C PHE A 182 -18.70 -20.86 -8.76
N LYS A 183 -18.63 -21.20 -10.05
CA LYS A 183 -19.78 -21.06 -10.95
C LYS A 183 -20.82 -22.16 -10.71
N SER A 184 -22.04 -21.93 -11.15
CA SER A 184 -23.10 -22.92 -11.18
C SER A 184 -23.62 -23.05 -12.63
N PRO A 185 -23.39 -24.18 -13.30
CA PRO A 185 -22.59 -25.33 -12.87
C PRO A 185 -21.10 -25.09 -12.78
N LYS A 186 -20.38 -25.88 -11.96
CA LYS A 186 -18.92 -25.75 -11.83
C LYS A 186 -18.21 -26.14 -13.14
N GLU A 187 -17.26 -25.33 -13.58
CA GLU A 187 -16.44 -25.58 -14.77
C GLU A 187 -15.19 -26.42 -14.47
N ILE A 188 -14.70 -26.36 -13.21
CA ILE A 188 -13.57 -27.17 -12.73
C ILE A 188 -13.93 -27.89 -11.42
N SER A 189 -13.43 -29.13 -11.25
CA SER A 189 -13.60 -29.92 -10.04
C SER A 189 -12.40 -29.75 -9.07
N ALA A 190 -12.63 -30.04 -7.78
CA ALA A 190 -11.57 -30.11 -6.77
C ALA A 190 -10.47 -31.10 -7.13
N ASN A 191 -10.81 -32.20 -7.83
CA ASN A 191 -9.84 -33.18 -8.32
C ASN A 191 -8.89 -32.59 -9.37
N LYS A 192 -9.37 -31.78 -10.31
CA LYS A 192 -8.50 -31.09 -11.28
C LYS A 192 -7.57 -30.08 -10.59
N ILE A 193 -8.09 -29.37 -9.59
CA ILE A 193 -7.29 -28.41 -8.79
C ILE A 193 -6.22 -29.17 -7.97
N SER A 194 -6.58 -30.30 -7.36
CA SER A 194 -5.64 -31.11 -6.57
C SER A 194 -4.46 -31.61 -7.41
N LYS A 195 -4.74 -32.07 -8.65
CA LYS A 195 -3.70 -32.49 -9.60
C LYS A 195 -2.79 -31.31 -9.99
N HIS A 196 -3.35 -30.12 -10.26
CA HIS A 196 -2.58 -28.93 -10.63
C HIS A 196 -1.62 -28.50 -9.52
N PHE A 197 -2.06 -28.53 -8.27
CA PHE A 197 -1.25 -28.12 -7.12
C PHE A 197 -0.48 -29.26 -6.44
N GLN A 198 -0.63 -30.50 -6.91
CA GLN A 198 -0.01 -31.71 -6.36
C GLN A 198 -0.30 -31.89 -4.85
N ILE A 199 -1.56 -31.71 -4.46
CA ILE A 199 -2.06 -31.87 -3.08
C ILE A 199 -3.33 -32.73 -3.09
N SER A 200 -3.74 -33.22 -1.92
CA SER A 200 -4.97 -34.00 -1.81
C SER A 200 -6.22 -33.15 -2.07
N ILE A 201 -7.31 -33.78 -2.52
CA ILE A 201 -8.61 -33.13 -2.68
C ILE A 201 -9.09 -32.52 -1.36
N SER A 202 -8.86 -33.23 -0.25
CA SER A 202 -9.20 -32.74 1.09
C SER A 202 -8.42 -31.43 1.42
N ALA A 203 -7.13 -31.36 1.08
CA ALA A 203 -6.34 -30.15 1.26
C ALA A 203 -6.85 -28.98 0.39
N VAL A 204 -7.23 -29.22 -0.87
CA VAL A 204 -7.86 -28.21 -1.73
C VAL A 204 -9.13 -27.68 -1.09
N ASN A 205 -10.04 -28.56 -0.68
CA ASN A 205 -11.31 -28.15 -0.06
C ASN A 205 -11.09 -27.34 1.23
N ASN A 206 -10.11 -27.75 2.06
CA ASN A 206 -9.75 -27.01 3.27
C ASN A 206 -9.23 -25.60 2.97
N HIS A 207 -8.33 -25.47 1.98
CA HIS A 207 -7.82 -24.15 1.57
C HIS A 207 -8.92 -23.24 1.01
N ILE A 208 -9.77 -23.79 0.14
CA ILE A 208 -10.91 -23.05 -0.44
C ILE A 208 -11.87 -22.62 0.67
N ARG A 209 -12.31 -23.53 1.54
CA ARG A 209 -13.23 -23.20 2.65
C ARG A 209 -12.68 -22.15 3.60
N LYS A 210 -11.38 -22.23 3.94
CA LYS A 210 -10.73 -21.19 4.76
C LYS A 210 -10.66 -19.84 4.05
N ALA A 211 -10.47 -19.85 2.74
CA ALA A 211 -10.51 -18.61 1.95
C ALA A 211 -11.92 -18.03 1.86
N GLU A 212 -12.95 -18.88 1.62
CA GLU A 212 -14.35 -18.46 1.65
C GLU A 212 -14.75 -17.86 2.99
N ASN A 213 -14.45 -18.54 4.10
CA ASN A 213 -14.78 -18.04 5.44
C ASN A 213 -14.14 -16.66 5.68
N LYS A 214 -12.85 -16.51 5.39
CA LYS A 214 -12.18 -15.19 5.55
C LYS A 214 -12.76 -14.11 4.65
N ALA A 215 -13.19 -14.46 3.44
CA ALA A 215 -13.85 -13.52 2.55
C ALA A 215 -15.23 -13.12 3.10
N MET A 216 -16.02 -14.10 3.57
CA MET A 216 -17.34 -13.83 4.15
C MET A 216 -17.24 -13.02 5.44
N GLU A 217 -16.33 -13.36 6.34
CA GLU A 217 -16.05 -12.57 7.55
C GLU A 217 -15.64 -11.14 7.20
N TYR A 218 -14.81 -10.98 6.16
CA TYR A 218 -14.35 -9.67 5.73
C TYR A 218 -15.47 -8.81 5.13
N PHE A 219 -16.33 -9.37 4.28
CA PHE A 219 -17.36 -8.60 3.57
C PHE A 219 -18.67 -8.47 4.38
N PHE A 220 -18.97 -9.39 5.29
CA PHE A 220 -20.25 -9.50 5.94
C PHE A 220 -20.17 -9.68 7.46
N GLY A 221 -18.96 -9.89 8.02
CA GLY A 221 -18.76 -9.95 9.46
C GLY A 221 -19.04 -8.58 10.08
N THR A 222 -19.87 -8.54 11.09
CA THR A 222 -20.04 -7.36 11.94
C THR A 222 -18.76 -7.17 12.76
N SER A 223 -18.11 -6.03 12.60
CA SER A 223 -16.97 -5.58 13.41
C SER A 223 -17.39 -5.39 14.85
#